data_4492d52b288f01fe2a878981313f40fb
#
_entry.id   4492d52b288f01fe2a878981313f40fb
#
_cell.length_a   1.000
_cell.length_b   1.000
_cell.length_c   1.000
_cell.angle_alpha   90.00
_cell.angle_beta   90.00
_cell.angle_gamma   90.00
#
_symmetry.space_group_name_H-M   'P 1'
#
loop_
_entity.id
_entity.type
_entity.pdbx_description
1 polymer ?
#
loop_
_entity_poly.entity_id
_entity_poly.type
_entity_poly.pdbx_seq_one_letter_code
_entity_poly.pdbx_strand_id
1 'polypeptide(L)'
;MSKKYHISKNGTPAVCHAQPGKCPIGGNEVLFNSPKKALEYADNKNHLEVLNENLEEAANPSDPKYDALRTDRAQLNLNMKGSQVYVDTVNNVLSTTAEPDGGSTYNPYVKTSPQVGFCYSPYPERSVEFNSVNDLTLSTYEDYCERNKDLLSKENHYVGTWNDPVTGKIYLDVSVNTMDAKEARTQCEEKDQIAYFDLQDFSSVTVNQNATSGQSDKKET
;
A
#
# COMPACT_ATOMS: atom_id res chain seq x y z
N MET A 1 13.91 26.11 11.80
CA MET A 1 13.01 25.38 10.89
C MET A 1 13.82 24.96 9.67
N SER A 2 13.75 23.69 9.24
CA SER A 2 14.44 23.22 8.03
C SER A 2 13.75 23.77 6.79
N LYS A 3 14.54 24.22 5.81
CA LYS A 3 14.00 24.68 4.53
C LYS A 3 13.32 23.51 3.82
N LYS A 4 12.15 23.75 3.23
CA LYS A 4 11.42 22.81 2.38
C LYS A 4 11.51 23.25 0.92
N TYR A 5 11.48 22.31 0.01
CA TYR A 5 11.60 22.54 -1.43
C TYR A 5 10.41 21.90 -2.17
N HIS A 6 9.95 22.54 -3.23
CA HIS A 6 9.00 21.98 -4.18
C HIS A 6 9.61 22.01 -5.59
N ILE A 7 9.03 21.28 -6.53
CA ILE A 7 9.35 21.42 -7.94
C ILE A 7 8.53 22.57 -8.51
N SER A 8 9.20 23.55 -9.05
CA SER A 8 8.58 24.69 -9.72
C SER A 8 7.95 24.28 -11.06
N LYS A 9 7.13 25.16 -11.67
CA LYS A 9 6.48 24.90 -12.95
C LYS A 9 7.45 24.64 -14.11
N ASN A 10 8.70 25.07 -13.98
CA ASN A 10 9.75 24.82 -14.98
C ASN A 10 10.62 23.59 -14.62
N GLY A 11 10.18 22.72 -13.70
CA GLY A 11 10.86 21.46 -13.36
C GLY A 11 12.07 21.62 -12.42
N THR A 12 12.34 22.82 -11.90
CA THR A 12 13.50 23.05 -11.01
C THR A 12 13.10 23.12 -9.54
N PRO A 13 13.97 22.65 -8.60
CA PRO A 13 13.73 22.81 -7.18
C PRO A 13 13.72 24.28 -6.76
N ALA A 14 12.71 24.67 -6.02
CA ALA A 14 12.61 26.00 -5.43
C ALA A 14 12.26 25.92 -3.94
N VAL A 15 12.75 26.87 -3.14
CA VAL A 15 12.43 26.94 -1.71
C VAL A 15 10.94 27.27 -1.56
N CYS A 16 10.23 26.47 -0.78
CA CYS A 16 8.83 26.74 -0.47
C CYS A 16 8.73 27.73 0.70
N HIS A 17 8.09 28.88 0.45
CA HIS A 17 7.82 29.90 1.45
C HIS A 17 6.36 29.85 1.98
N ALA A 18 5.55 28.92 1.48
CA ALA A 18 4.17 28.77 1.92
C ALA A 18 4.10 28.16 3.33
N GLN A 19 3.02 28.46 4.03
CA GLN A 19 2.68 27.75 5.27
C GLN A 19 2.50 26.25 4.99
N PRO A 20 2.75 25.37 5.95
CA PRO A 20 2.46 23.93 5.81
C PRO A 20 1.05 23.69 5.28
N GLY A 21 0.93 22.89 4.23
CA GLY A 21 -0.35 22.60 3.59
C GLY A 21 -0.92 23.65 2.66
N LYS A 22 -0.21 24.77 2.41
CA LYS A 22 -0.70 25.87 1.56
C LYS A 22 0.23 26.22 0.40
N CYS A 23 1.04 25.28 -0.06
CA CYS A 23 1.90 25.51 -1.21
C CYS A 23 1.06 25.58 -2.50
N PRO A 24 1.06 26.70 -3.24
CA PRO A 24 0.21 26.85 -4.44
C PRO A 24 0.69 26.03 -5.64
N ILE A 25 1.88 25.44 -5.56
CA ILE A 25 2.49 24.64 -6.63
C ILE A 25 2.40 23.14 -6.32
N GLY A 26 2.52 22.75 -5.07
CA GLY A 26 2.50 21.38 -4.61
C GLY A 26 1.29 21.02 -3.73
N GLY A 27 0.33 21.89 -3.55
CA GLY A 27 -0.83 21.65 -2.69
C GLY A 27 -0.43 21.37 -1.24
N ASN A 28 -1.05 20.38 -0.61
CA ASN A 28 -0.70 19.89 0.73
C ASN A 28 0.60 19.05 0.78
N GLU A 29 1.38 19.01 -0.28
CA GLU A 29 1.90 17.78 -0.74
C GLU A 29 3.40 17.70 -0.65
N VAL A 30 4.17 17.82 -1.65
CA VAL A 30 5.53 17.35 -1.57
C VAL A 30 6.47 18.49 -1.32
N LEU A 31 6.84 18.60 -0.08
CA LEU A 31 7.96 19.44 0.31
C LEU A 31 9.16 18.56 0.63
N PHE A 32 10.13 18.60 -0.22
CA PHE A 32 11.37 17.85 -0.05
C PHE A 32 12.29 18.54 0.97
N ASN A 33 13.06 17.75 1.70
CA ASN A 33 14.01 18.25 2.67
C ASN A 33 15.33 18.76 2.02
N SER A 34 15.50 18.52 0.72
CA SER A 34 16.67 19.00 -0.04
C SER A 34 16.33 19.21 -1.52
N PRO A 35 17.06 20.11 -2.23
CA PRO A 35 16.92 20.30 -3.67
C PRO A 35 17.24 19.02 -4.46
N LYS A 36 18.19 18.22 -3.98
CA LYS A 36 18.61 16.97 -4.63
C LYS A 36 17.45 15.99 -4.67
N LYS A 37 16.73 15.77 -3.55
CA LYS A 37 15.55 14.90 -3.50
C LYS A 37 14.42 15.40 -4.39
N ALA A 38 14.26 16.71 -4.51
CA ALA A 38 13.28 17.30 -5.40
C ALA A 38 13.60 17.03 -6.89
N LEU A 39 14.88 17.11 -7.29
CA LEU A 39 15.34 16.78 -8.65
C LEU A 39 15.16 15.29 -8.94
N GLU A 40 15.62 14.41 -8.05
CA GLU A 40 15.45 12.97 -8.17
C GLU A 40 13.97 12.59 -8.39
N TYR A 41 13.07 13.28 -7.71
CA TYR A 41 11.62 13.12 -7.90
C TYR A 41 11.17 13.50 -9.32
N ALA A 42 11.57 14.68 -9.80
CA ALA A 42 11.18 15.16 -11.13
C ALA A 42 11.70 14.25 -12.25
N ASP A 43 12.94 13.81 -12.16
CA ASP A 43 13.57 12.92 -13.13
C ASP A 43 12.89 11.54 -13.15
N ASN A 44 12.61 10.98 -11.98
CA ASN A 44 11.92 9.70 -11.85
C ASN A 44 10.48 9.77 -12.36
N LYS A 45 9.76 10.87 -12.14
CA LYS A 45 8.40 11.06 -12.65
C LYS A 45 8.37 11.06 -14.18
N ASN A 46 9.27 11.81 -14.82
CA ASN A 46 9.37 11.85 -16.28
C ASN A 46 9.72 10.45 -16.84
N HIS A 47 10.64 9.74 -16.20
CA HIS A 47 11.01 8.38 -16.61
C HIS A 47 9.83 7.40 -16.46
N LEU A 48 9.03 7.52 -15.40
CA LEU A 48 7.85 6.69 -15.19
C LEU A 48 6.78 6.91 -16.27
N GLU A 49 6.56 8.16 -16.70
CA GLU A 49 5.64 8.48 -17.78
C GLU A 49 6.07 7.78 -19.08
N VAL A 50 7.35 7.85 -19.46
CA VAL A 50 7.90 7.16 -20.62
C VAL A 50 7.78 5.64 -20.51
N LEU A 51 8.02 5.05 -19.35
CA LEU A 51 7.87 3.60 -19.14
C LEU A 51 6.41 3.14 -19.24
N ASN A 52 5.46 3.95 -18.78
CA ASN A 52 4.04 3.62 -18.92
C ASN A 52 3.59 3.68 -20.38
N GLU A 53 3.99 4.70 -21.14
CA GLU A 53 3.73 4.80 -22.58
C GLU A 53 4.31 3.59 -23.34
N ASN A 54 5.56 3.22 -23.06
CA ASN A 54 6.19 2.04 -23.66
C ASN A 54 5.50 0.72 -23.31
N LEU A 55 4.94 0.60 -22.09
CA LEU A 55 4.17 -0.58 -21.67
C LEU A 55 2.81 -0.67 -22.36
N GLU A 56 2.16 0.48 -22.60
CA GLU A 56 0.91 0.54 -23.36
C GLU A 56 1.13 0.17 -24.83
N GLU A 57 2.25 0.60 -25.42
CA GLU A 57 2.63 0.24 -26.80
C GLU A 57 3.04 -1.23 -26.93
N ALA A 58 3.64 -1.82 -25.91
CA ALA A 58 4.14 -3.21 -25.91
C ALA A 58 3.02 -4.24 -25.70
N ALA A 59 1.83 -4.03 -26.17
CA ALA A 59 0.53 -4.69 -25.94
C ALA A 59 0.49 -6.23 -25.80
N ASN A 60 1.64 -6.95 -25.87
CA ASN A 60 1.71 -8.40 -25.73
C ASN A 60 2.45 -8.82 -24.46
N PRO A 61 1.75 -9.35 -23.43
CA PRO A 61 2.36 -9.81 -22.20
C PRO A 61 3.39 -10.95 -22.35
N SER A 62 3.41 -11.62 -23.48
CA SER A 62 4.37 -12.70 -23.80
C SER A 62 5.65 -12.19 -24.45
N ASP A 63 5.78 -10.90 -24.70
CA ASP A 63 7.01 -10.31 -25.24
C ASP A 63 8.05 -10.15 -24.12
N PRO A 64 9.30 -10.69 -24.30
CA PRO A 64 10.37 -10.46 -23.33
C PRO A 64 10.65 -8.97 -23.03
N LYS A 65 10.37 -8.08 -24.00
CA LYS A 65 10.46 -6.64 -23.82
C LYS A 65 9.44 -6.12 -22.80
N TYR A 66 8.25 -6.72 -22.75
CA TYR A 66 7.22 -6.36 -21.78
C TYR A 66 7.65 -6.65 -20.33
N ASP A 67 8.26 -7.83 -20.09
CA ASP A 67 8.77 -8.19 -18.79
C ASP A 67 9.93 -7.29 -18.33
N ALA A 68 10.83 -6.93 -19.23
CA ALA A 68 11.90 -5.98 -18.96
C ALA A 68 11.32 -4.60 -18.54
N LEU A 69 10.37 -4.07 -19.31
CA LEU A 69 9.73 -2.78 -19.01
C LEU A 69 8.96 -2.81 -17.66
N ARG A 70 8.31 -3.92 -17.34
CA ARG A 70 7.66 -4.11 -16.04
C ARG A 70 8.66 -4.08 -14.88
N THR A 71 9.79 -4.75 -15.07
CA THR A 71 10.88 -4.79 -14.08
C THR A 71 11.47 -3.40 -13.88
N ASP A 72 11.75 -2.68 -14.94
CA ASP A 72 12.28 -1.32 -14.89
C ASP A 72 11.30 -0.37 -14.22
N ARG A 73 9.99 -0.49 -14.52
CA ARG A 73 8.94 0.28 -13.87
C ARG A 73 8.85 -0.03 -12.37
N ALA A 74 8.92 -1.30 -11.99
CA ALA A 74 8.90 -1.71 -10.58
C ALA A 74 10.10 -1.14 -9.83
N GLN A 75 11.31 -1.22 -10.41
CA GLN A 75 12.52 -0.67 -9.81
C GLN A 75 12.46 0.85 -9.69
N LEU A 76 11.95 1.54 -10.71
CA LEU A 76 11.78 2.99 -10.67
C LEU A 76 10.76 3.40 -9.59
N ASN A 77 9.68 2.65 -9.44
CA ASN A 77 8.70 2.87 -8.38
C ASN A 77 9.29 2.71 -6.98
N LEU A 78 10.19 1.73 -6.79
CA LEU A 78 10.95 1.59 -5.55
C LEU A 78 11.82 2.83 -5.27
N ASN A 79 12.49 3.33 -6.30
CA ASN A 79 13.35 4.52 -6.20
C ASN A 79 12.53 5.80 -5.97
N MET A 80 11.26 5.81 -6.35
CA MET A 80 10.32 6.93 -6.13
C MET A 80 9.60 6.88 -4.77
N LYS A 81 9.99 6.00 -3.87
CA LYS A 81 9.49 5.98 -2.49
C LYS A 81 9.67 7.34 -1.85
N GLY A 82 8.59 7.90 -1.32
CA GLY A 82 8.54 9.30 -0.85
C GLY A 82 8.24 10.33 -1.95
N SER A 83 7.89 9.89 -3.16
CA SER A 83 7.34 10.74 -4.22
C SER A 83 5.90 11.13 -3.91
N GLN A 84 5.38 12.21 -4.55
CA GLN A 84 4.01 12.63 -4.36
C GLN A 84 2.99 11.54 -4.71
N VAL A 85 3.15 10.90 -5.86
CA VAL A 85 2.23 9.83 -6.29
C VAL A 85 2.16 8.69 -5.27
N TYR A 86 3.29 8.34 -4.66
CA TYR A 86 3.33 7.36 -3.59
C TYR A 86 2.59 7.86 -2.34
N VAL A 87 2.89 9.07 -1.90
CA VAL A 87 2.26 9.71 -0.73
C VAL A 87 0.75 9.81 -0.91
N ASP A 88 0.28 10.27 -2.07
CA ASP A 88 -1.15 10.39 -2.37
C ASP A 88 -1.84 9.03 -2.35
N THR A 89 -1.19 8.00 -2.93
CA THR A 89 -1.75 6.65 -2.94
C THR A 89 -1.82 6.07 -1.53
N VAL A 90 -0.77 6.24 -0.73
CA VAL A 90 -0.78 5.76 0.66
C VAL A 90 -1.79 6.55 1.50
N ASN A 91 -1.90 7.86 1.32
CA ASN A 91 -2.93 8.65 2.00
C ASN A 91 -4.34 8.18 1.63
N ASN A 92 -4.57 7.76 0.38
CA ASN A 92 -5.85 7.17 -0.02
C ASN A 92 -6.08 5.81 0.67
N VAL A 93 -5.05 4.95 0.76
CA VAL A 93 -5.12 3.69 1.54
C VAL A 93 -5.48 3.97 3.00
N LEU A 94 -4.80 4.93 3.64
CA LEU A 94 -5.05 5.30 5.03
C LEU A 94 -6.46 5.86 5.23
N SER A 95 -6.93 6.73 4.35
CA SER A 95 -8.28 7.32 4.44
C SER A 95 -9.37 6.29 4.23
N THR A 96 -9.20 5.36 3.29
CA THR A 96 -10.15 4.26 3.07
C THR A 96 -10.20 3.33 4.28
N THR A 97 -9.04 3.03 4.88
CA THR A 97 -8.96 2.19 6.08
C THR A 97 -9.58 2.87 7.31
N ALA A 98 -9.65 4.20 7.34
CA ALA A 98 -10.24 4.93 8.46
C ALA A 98 -11.77 4.77 8.54
N GLU A 99 -12.43 4.42 7.45
CA GLU A 99 -13.87 4.19 7.43
C GLU A 99 -14.22 2.88 8.19
N PRO A 100 -15.40 2.80 8.84
CA PRO A 100 -15.86 1.56 9.46
C PRO A 100 -15.96 0.42 8.43
N ASP A 101 -15.42 -0.76 8.74
CA ASP A 101 -15.24 -1.89 7.81
C ASP A 101 -14.42 -1.53 6.56
N GLY A 102 -13.72 -0.38 6.63
CA GLY A 102 -12.87 0.11 5.55
C GLY A 102 -11.56 -0.67 5.46
N GLY A 103 -11.01 -0.73 4.28
CA GLY A 103 -9.75 -1.42 4.03
C GLY A 103 -9.22 -1.18 2.64
N SER A 104 -8.05 -1.69 2.39
CA SER A 104 -7.39 -1.58 1.09
C SER A 104 -6.50 -2.79 0.86
N THR A 105 -6.37 -3.19 -0.40
CA THR A 105 -5.40 -4.19 -0.86
C THR A 105 -4.58 -3.57 -1.97
N TYR A 106 -3.32 -3.22 -1.68
CA TYR A 106 -2.47 -2.46 -2.60
C TYR A 106 -1.02 -2.91 -2.52
N ASN A 107 -0.36 -3.07 -3.66
CA ASN A 107 1.07 -3.32 -3.71
C ASN A 107 1.81 -2.02 -4.05
N PRO A 108 2.57 -1.43 -3.11
CA PRO A 108 3.27 -0.17 -3.32
C PRO A 108 4.47 -0.25 -4.28
N TYR A 109 4.97 -1.46 -4.55
CA TYR A 109 6.13 -1.66 -5.41
C TYR A 109 5.76 -1.74 -6.88
N VAL A 110 4.65 -2.41 -7.20
CA VAL A 110 4.13 -2.51 -8.57
C VAL A 110 2.94 -1.59 -8.84
N LYS A 111 2.52 -0.82 -7.83
CA LYS A 111 1.42 0.16 -7.86
C LYS A 111 0.10 -0.40 -8.43
N THR A 112 -0.26 -1.59 -7.98
CA THR A 112 -1.50 -2.25 -8.39
C THR A 112 -2.32 -2.70 -7.20
N SER A 113 -3.64 -2.75 -7.42
CA SER A 113 -4.61 -3.43 -6.56
C SER A 113 -5.27 -4.56 -7.34
N PRO A 114 -5.61 -5.69 -6.71
CA PRO A 114 -6.35 -6.74 -7.36
C PRO A 114 -7.76 -6.23 -7.70
N GLN A 115 -8.31 -6.63 -8.85
CA GLN A 115 -9.60 -6.16 -9.32
C GLN A 115 -10.70 -7.22 -9.18
N VAL A 116 -10.31 -8.48 -9.04
CA VAL A 116 -11.21 -9.64 -8.96
C VAL A 116 -10.60 -10.71 -8.05
N GLY A 117 -11.44 -11.66 -7.61
CA GLY A 117 -11.01 -12.78 -6.78
C GLY A 117 -11.12 -12.49 -5.29
N PHE A 118 -10.32 -13.19 -4.50
CA PHE A 118 -10.42 -13.23 -3.04
C PHE A 118 -9.07 -12.87 -2.44
N CYS A 119 -9.07 -11.96 -1.45
CA CYS A 119 -7.86 -11.55 -0.73
C CYS A 119 -7.87 -12.11 0.68
N TYR A 120 -6.80 -12.79 1.06
CA TYR A 120 -6.62 -13.40 2.38
C TYR A 120 -5.19 -13.19 2.89
N SER A 121 -4.95 -13.34 4.19
CA SER A 121 -3.65 -13.05 4.84
C SER A 121 -3.02 -14.34 5.36
N PRO A 122 -2.19 -15.06 4.54
CA PRO A 122 -1.62 -16.36 4.92
C PRO A 122 -0.40 -16.26 5.86
N TYR A 123 0.01 -15.05 6.27
CA TYR A 123 1.22 -14.78 7.04
C TYR A 123 0.89 -14.12 8.39
N PRO A 124 0.28 -14.84 9.36
CA PRO A 124 -0.10 -14.25 10.65
C PRO A 124 1.10 -13.68 11.43
N GLU A 125 2.29 -14.24 11.23
CA GLU A 125 3.54 -13.76 11.83
C GLU A 125 4.02 -12.41 11.27
N ARG A 126 3.42 -11.96 10.18
CA ARG A 126 3.69 -10.66 9.56
C ARG A 126 2.62 -9.62 9.87
N SER A 127 1.51 -10.02 10.48
CA SER A 127 0.41 -9.12 10.82
C SER A 127 0.81 -8.13 11.91
N VAL A 128 0.29 -6.92 11.78
CA VAL A 128 0.41 -5.87 12.79
C VAL A 128 -0.98 -5.35 13.11
N GLU A 129 -1.28 -5.24 14.41
CA GLU A 129 -2.53 -4.69 14.91
C GLU A 129 -2.30 -3.31 15.54
N PHE A 130 -3.22 -2.38 15.28
CA PHE A 130 -3.28 -1.08 15.94
C PHE A 130 -4.61 -0.93 16.66
N ASN A 131 -4.60 -0.25 17.82
CA ASN A 131 -5.80 0.03 18.58
C ASN A 131 -6.57 1.27 18.07
N SER A 132 -5.96 2.03 17.19
CA SER A 132 -6.53 3.24 16.59
C SER A 132 -6.02 3.45 15.18
N VAL A 133 -6.89 3.95 14.30
CA VAL A 133 -6.51 4.38 12.96
C VAL A 133 -5.43 5.46 12.97
N ASN A 134 -5.35 6.26 14.04
CA ASN A 134 -4.32 7.29 14.16
C ASN A 134 -2.90 6.71 14.31
N ASP A 135 -2.76 5.46 14.70
CA ASP A 135 -1.48 4.76 14.81
C ASP A 135 -0.98 4.24 13.45
N LEU A 136 -1.90 4.08 12.48
CA LEU A 136 -1.59 3.73 11.09
C LEU A 136 -1.24 5.00 10.30
N THR A 137 0.01 5.41 10.39
CA THR A 137 0.54 6.59 9.71
C THR A 137 1.27 6.22 8.41
N LEU A 138 1.59 7.21 7.58
CA LEU A 138 2.46 7.00 6.41
C LEU A 138 3.77 6.31 6.80
N SER A 139 4.40 6.72 7.91
CA SER A 139 5.66 6.13 8.38
C SER A 139 5.50 4.67 8.79
N THR A 140 4.45 4.34 9.56
CA THR A 140 4.19 2.95 9.98
C THR A 140 3.86 2.03 8.80
N TYR A 141 3.13 2.56 7.80
CA TYR A 141 2.86 1.85 6.56
C TYR A 141 4.13 1.60 5.74
N GLU A 142 4.99 2.62 5.59
CA GLU A 142 6.28 2.50 4.89
C GLU A 142 7.22 1.50 5.57
N ASP A 143 7.34 1.56 6.89
CA ASP A 143 8.16 0.63 7.68
C ASP A 143 7.65 -0.81 7.56
N TYR A 144 6.32 -0.99 7.48
CA TYR A 144 5.73 -2.29 7.22
C TYR A 144 6.08 -2.81 5.83
N CYS A 145 5.94 -1.99 4.79
CA CYS A 145 6.30 -2.34 3.42
C CYS A 145 7.77 -2.77 3.31
N GLU A 146 8.69 -2.04 3.92
CA GLU A 146 10.11 -2.35 3.86
C GLU A 146 10.45 -3.67 4.57
N ARG A 147 9.85 -3.93 5.74
CA ARG A 147 10.04 -5.21 6.47
C ARG A 147 9.50 -6.43 5.74
N ASN A 148 8.49 -6.24 4.89
CA ASN A 148 7.82 -7.31 4.15
C ASN A 148 8.12 -7.30 2.65
N LYS A 149 9.17 -6.61 2.23
CA LYS A 149 9.59 -6.49 0.83
C LYS A 149 9.84 -7.84 0.16
N ASP A 150 10.34 -8.82 0.92
CA ASP A 150 10.57 -10.19 0.49
C ASP A 150 9.29 -10.88 0.00
N LEU A 151 8.17 -10.60 0.63
CA LEU A 151 6.85 -11.12 0.24
C LEU A 151 6.18 -10.22 -0.80
N LEU A 152 6.19 -8.90 -0.59
CA LEU A 152 5.55 -7.93 -1.49
C LEU A 152 6.18 -7.85 -2.88
N SER A 153 7.39 -8.41 -3.06
CA SER A 153 8.02 -8.56 -4.38
C SER A 153 7.51 -9.78 -5.16
N LYS A 154 6.70 -10.65 -4.53
CA LYS A 154 6.13 -11.82 -5.19
C LYS A 154 4.84 -11.44 -5.93
N GLU A 155 4.52 -12.22 -6.95
CA GLU A 155 3.26 -12.09 -7.67
C GLU A 155 2.06 -12.28 -6.73
N ASN A 156 0.97 -11.57 -6.98
CA ASN A 156 -0.29 -11.62 -6.23
C ASN A 156 -0.17 -11.34 -4.71
N HIS A 157 0.93 -10.71 -4.28
CA HIS A 157 1.12 -10.27 -2.90
C HIS A 157 0.92 -8.76 -2.77
N TYR A 158 0.21 -8.35 -1.75
CA TYR A 158 -0.22 -6.97 -1.53
C TYR A 158 -0.10 -6.61 -0.04
N VAL A 159 -0.08 -5.33 0.26
CA VAL A 159 -0.38 -4.86 1.62
C VAL A 159 -1.89 -4.81 1.76
N GLY A 160 -2.43 -5.55 2.71
CA GLY A 160 -3.81 -5.49 3.14
C GLY A 160 -3.94 -4.59 4.37
N THR A 161 -4.98 -3.77 4.39
CA THR A 161 -5.40 -3.04 5.59
C THR A 161 -6.88 -3.29 5.84
N TRP A 162 -7.29 -3.35 7.09
CA TRP A 162 -8.69 -3.52 7.46
C TRP A 162 -9.00 -2.90 8.82
N ASN A 163 -10.13 -2.21 8.89
CA ASN A 163 -10.71 -1.67 10.12
C ASN A 163 -11.84 -2.61 10.55
N ASP A 164 -11.58 -3.45 11.53
CA ASP A 164 -12.55 -4.41 12.04
C ASP A 164 -13.75 -3.65 12.68
N PRO A 165 -14.94 -3.75 12.10
CA PRO A 165 -16.11 -3.01 12.59
C PRO A 165 -16.60 -3.50 13.96
N VAL A 166 -16.15 -4.69 14.41
CA VAL A 166 -16.56 -5.28 15.69
C VAL A 166 -15.66 -4.79 16.83
N THR A 167 -14.35 -4.80 16.61
CA THR A 167 -13.36 -4.46 17.65
C THR A 167 -12.81 -3.05 17.52
N GLY A 168 -12.95 -2.41 16.35
CA GLY A 168 -12.32 -1.13 16.00
C GLY A 168 -10.81 -1.22 15.85
N LYS A 169 -10.25 -2.42 15.85
CA LYS A 169 -8.82 -2.64 15.60
C LYS A 169 -8.50 -2.47 14.12
N ILE A 170 -7.34 -1.93 13.84
CA ILE A 170 -6.80 -1.83 12.49
C ILE A 170 -5.78 -2.93 12.28
N TYR A 171 -5.95 -3.69 11.21
CA TYR A 171 -5.02 -4.74 10.79
C TYR A 171 -4.20 -4.26 9.58
N LEU A 172 -2.94 -4.64 9.59
CA LEU A 172 -1.99 -4.42 8.50
C LEU A 172 -1.29 -5.74 8.20
N ASP A 173 -1.55 -6.30 7.03
CA ASP A 173 -1.21 -7.67 6.66
C ASP A 173 -0.48 -7.73 5.31
N VAL A 174 0.24 -8.84 5.08
CA VAL A 174 0.57 -9.26 3.72
C VAL A 174 -0.57 -10.12 3.19
N SER A 175 -1.33 -9.57 2.27
CA SER A 175 -2.46 -10.23 1.60
C SER A 175 -2.01 -10.94 0.33
N VAL A 176 -2.64 -12.07 0.03
CA VAL A 176 -2.52 -12.80 -1.24
C VAL A 176 -3.87 -12.79 -1.95
N ASN A 177 -3.84 -12.55 -3.26
CA ASN A 177 -5.02 -12.63 -4.10
C ASN A 177 -5.08 -13.97 -4.83
N THR A 178 -6.22 -14.66 -4.77
CA THR A 178 -6.52 -15.89 -5.51
C THR A 178 -7.85 -15.79 -6.23
N MET A 179 -8.03 -16.57 -7.29
CA MET A 179 -9.31 -16.72 -7.98
C MET A 179 -10.17 -17.86 -7.39
N ASP A 180 -9.63 -18.61 -6.43
CA ASP A 180 -10.30 -19.77 -5.82
C ASP A 180 -10.80 -19.44 -4.40
N ALA A 181 -12.12 -19.27 -4.25
CA ALA A 181 -12.76 -19.02 -2.95
C ALA A 181 -12.52 -20.13 -1.93
N LYS A 182 -12.37 -21.39 -2.39
CA LYS A 182 -12.10 -22.52 -1.50
C LYS A 182 -10.68 -22.43 -0.95
N GLU A 183 -9.72 -22.05 -1.78
CA GLU A 183 -8.35 -21.80 -1.34
C GLU A 183 -8.31 -20.69 -0.28
N ALA A 184 -8.94 -19.53 -0.57
CA ALA A 184 -8.99 -18.41 0.37
C ALA A 184 -9.57 -18.83 1.72
N ARG A 185 -10.69 -19.54 1.72
CA ARG A 185 -11.33 -20.06 2.93
C ARG A 185 -10.41 -21.01 3.68
N THR A 186 -9.86 -22.03 3.00
CA THR A 186 -9.00 -23.05 3.62
C THR A 186 -7.77 -22.40 4.26
N GLN A 187 -7.14 -21.46 3.55
CA GLN A 187 -5.96 -20.76 4.08
C GLN A 187 -6.31 -19.91 5.30
N CYS A 188 -7.47 -19.23 5.31
CA CYS A 188 -7.94 -18.50 6.49
C CYS A 188 -8.18 -19.43 7.67
N GLU A 189 -8.81 -20.59 7.46
CA GLU A 189 -9.06 -21.58 8.52
C GLU A 189 -7.75 -22.14 9.09
N GLU A 190 -6.80 -22.53 8.22
CA GLU A 190 -5.49 -23.08 8.63
C GLU A 190 -4.59 -22.07 9.35
N LYS A 191 -4.80 -20.78 9.13
CA LYS A 191 -3.99 -19.68 9.68
C LYS A 191 -4.73 -18.88 10.77
N ASP A 192 -5.88 -19.38 11.24
CA ASP A 192 -6.71 -18.71 12.25
C ASP A 192 -7.06 -17.25 11.93
N GLN A 193 -7.19 -16.94 10.62
CA GLN A 193 -7.60 -15.62 10.17
C GLN A 193 -9.10 -15.39 10.43
N ILE A 194 -9.49 -14.14 10.70
CA ILE A 194 -10.87 -13.76 10.98
C ILE A 194 -11.73 -13.89 9.71
N ALA A 195 -11.22 -13.36 8.60
CA ALA A 195 -11.97 -13.23 7.35
C ALA A 195 -11.05 -13.19 6.14
N TYR A 196 -11.62 -13.41 4.96
CA TYR A 196 -11.05 -13.00 3.67
C TYR A 196 -11.98 -11.99 3.00
N PHE A 197 -11.46 -11.23 2.03
CA PHE A 197 -12.24 -10.22 1.31
C PHE A 197 -12.61 -10.73 -0.09
N ASP A 198 -13.90 -10.63 -0.43
CA ASP A 198 -14.44 -10.92 -1.77
C ASP A 198 -14.48 -9.63 -2.58
N LEU A 199 -13.71 -9.57 -3.66
CA LEU A 199 -13.64 -8.42 -4.55
C LEU A 199 -14.83 -8.31 -5.54
N GLN A 200 -15.65 -9.35 -5.67
CA GLN A 200 -16.85 -9.28 -6.51
C GLN A 200 -18.01 -8.62 -5.76
N ASP A 201 -18.18 -9.00 -4.49
CA ASP A 201 -19.27 -8.51 -3.64
C ASP A 201 -18.82 -7.32 -2.76
N PHE A 202 -17.53 -6.96 -2.80
CA PHE A 202 -16.91 -5.94 -1.96
C PHE A 202 -17.25 -6.11 -0.48
N SER A 203 -17.09 -7.35 0.00
CA SER A 203 -17.46 -7.71 1.37
C SER A 203 -16.44 -8.62 2.04
N SER A 204 -16.35 -8.49 3.37
CA SER A 204 -15.57 -9.41 4.21
C SER A 204 -16.36 -10.68 4.47
N VAL A 205 -15.76 -11.83 4.19
CA VAL A 205 -16.35 -13.16 4.45
C VAL A 205 -15.70 -13.73 5.71
N THR A 206 -16.42 -13.69 6.83
CA THR A 206 -15.96 -14.21 8.11
C THR A 206 -15.80 -15.73 8.08
N VAL A 207 -14.66 -16.22 8.54
CA VAL A 207 -14.32 -17.65 8.61
C VAL A 207 -14.27 -18.13 10.06
N ASN A 208 -13.60 -17.37 10.95
CA ASN A 208 -13.43 -17.69 12.36
C ASN A 208 -14.05 -16.62 13.25
N GLN A 209 -15.21 -16.89 13.85
CA GLN A 209 -15.82 -15.97 14.83
C GLN A 209 -15.11 -15.97 16.19
N ASN A 210 -14.28 -16.96 16.49
CA ASN A 210 -13.60 -17.11 17.78
C ASN A 210 -12.25 -16.38 17.85
N ALA A 211 -11.72 -15.91 16.74
CA ALA A 211 -10.46 -15.15 16.71
C ALA A 211 -10.60 -13.76 17.37
N THR A 212 -11.82 -13.25 17.49
CA THR A 212 -12.12 -11.98 18.16
C THR A 212 -12.24 -12.07 19.68
N SER A 213 -12.31 -13.28 20.27
CA SER A 213 -12.54 -13.50 21.72
C SER A 213 -11.31 -13.99 22.50
N GLY A 214 -10.14 -13.99 21.91
CA GLY A 214 -8.92 -14.53 22.50
C GLY A 214 -8.17 -13.58 23.42
N GLN A 215 -8.80 -13.12 24.53
CA GLN A 215 -8.07 -12.67 25.72
C GLN A 215 -8.99 -12.56 26.94
N SER A 216 -9.29 -13.66 27.57
CA SER A 216 -9.50 -13.68 29.02
C SER A 216 -9.71 -15.10 29.50
N ASP A 217 -8.66 -15.81 29.90
CA ASP A 217 -8.71 -16.82 30.96
C ASP A 217 -7.27 -17.27 31.30
N LYS A 218 -6.51 -16.37 31.91
CA LYS A 218 -5.50 -16.80 32.84
C LYS A 218 -6.22 -17.00 34.18
N LYS A 219 -6.68 -18.22 34.42
CA LYS A 219 -7.00 -18.67 35.76
C LYS A 219 -5.74 -18.63 36.62
N GLU A 220 -5.78 -17.81 37.64
CA GLU A 220 -4.96 -17.96 38.83
C GLU A 220 -5.25 -19.32 39.47
N THR A 221 -4.21 -20.07 39.70
CA THR A 221 -4.09 -21.08 40.75
C THR A 221 -2.70 -21.00 41.35
#